data_2e183af7e7868c3147e4a0070be06697
#
_entry.id   2e183af7e7868c3147e4a0070be06697
#
_cell.length_a   1.000
_cell.length_b   1.000
_cell.length_c   1.000
_cell.angle_alpha   90.00
_cell.angle_beta   90.00
_cell.angle_gamma   90.00
#
_symmetry.space_group_name_H-M   'P 1'
#
loop_
_entity.id
_entity.type
_entity.pdbx_description
1 polymer ?
#
loop_
_entity_poly.entity_id
_entity_poly.type
_entity_poly.pdbx_seq_one_letter_code
_entity_poly.pdbx_strand_id
1 'polypeptide(L)'
;MSQKFENIFNLALETSQGEREKTNDLNVGFLPERNAWEVIVKYHGDIDFLDKSGIDVEKLIAGYAILTVPEEQVEGLAEMEEIEYVEKPKRYYFEASLPGENGCIYPVTLNAPGLTGRDVLVAVLDSGIDYRRREFLREDGTTRIRYLWDQTLVSQNGQVPPEGFVTGVEFTEEEINRALQRDAGEDFVVLPSRDVSGHGTAVAGIAAAGEVPMEGGGIYWGIAPESELVIVKLGMPMEGGFPKTTEIMRAVTYAVRKGLELGKPIVINLSFGNSYGSHDGSSLIERFLDNAAEIGRTVICVGAGNEGDSAGHYSGYAGEIQVVEFAVGEYERSLSLQLWKQYSDVFEIRLQAPNQTESVLTNLVNAGKQVLRVADTQVLVYWGEPKPYSVLQEIYMEFLPAGNRQFIDSGIWNLKLNPVEVVTGKFDCYLPASEARSSRTKFLRATPEMTLTIPSTSSKIVTVGAYNGSLEQYAPFSGRGLADVSRENSITVAGLIKPDLVAPGVDIVAPDVRGGFSLVTGTSFATPIVSGCAALLMEWGIVRGNDRYLYGEKVKAYLRRGARPIRGEREYPNERVGFGALCLAESIPG
;
A
#
# COMPACT_ATOMS: atom_id res chain seq x y z
N MET A 1 6.16 -24.75 -13.64
CA MET A 1 5.73 -23.33 -13.84
C MET A 1 4.25 -23.28 -14.19
N SER A 2 3.46 -22.51 -13.49
CA SER A 2 2.03 -22.38 -13.77
C SER A 2 1.68 -20.93 -14.14
N GLN A 3 0.83 -20.76 -15.15
CA GLN A 3 0.27 -19.46 -15.54
C GLN A 3 -0.71 -18.89 -14.48
N LYS A 4 -1.21 -19.76 -13.60
CA LYS A 4 -2.03 -19.34 -12.45
C LYS A 4 -1.20 -18.74 -11.31
N PHE A 5 0.12 -18.85 -11.33
CA PHE A 5 1.01 -18.30 -10.32
C PHE A 5 1.69 -17.03 -10.81
N GLU A 6 1.78 -16.06 -9.93
CA GLU A 6 2.57 -14.85 -10.16
C GLU A 6 4.04 -15.18 -10.50
N ASN A 7 4.68 -14.37 -11.35
CA ASN A 7 6.05 -14.62 -11.82
C ASN A 7 7.06 -14.70 -10.66
N ILE A 8 6.99 -13.76 -9.70
CA ILE A 8 7.88 -13.77 -8.53
C ILE A 8 7.64 -15.01 -7.64
N PHE A 9 6.41 -15.53 -7.59
CA PHE A 9 6.10 -16.76 -6.86
C PHE A 9 6.65 -18.00 -7.58
N ASN A 10 6.47 -18.10 -8.91
CA ASN A 10 7.10 -19.15 -9.71
C ASN A 10 8.63 -19.14 -9.54
N LEU A 11 9.25 -17.93 -9.56
CA LEU A 11 10.68 -17.80 -9.34
C LEU A 11 11.08 -18.28 -7.93
N ALA A 12 10.33 -17.90 -6.91
CA ALA A 12 10.60 -18.32 -5.54
C ALA A 12 10.53 -19.84 -5.35
N LEU A 13 9.53 -20.51 -5.95
CA LEU A 13 9.38 -21.97 -5.89
C LEU A 13 10.53 -22.71 -6.58
N GLU A 14 11.06 -22.14 -7.67
CA GLU A 14 12.17 -22.74 -8.43
C GLU A 14 13.56 -22.33 -7.93
N THR A 15 13.63 -21.46 -6.92
CA THR A 15 14.89 -20.98 -6.34
C THR A 15 15.20 -21.78 -5.08
N SER A 16 16.46 -22.18 -4.88
CA SER A 16 16.86 -22.91 -3.67
C SER A 16 16.66 -22.04 -2.41
N GLN A 17 16.38 -22.69 -1.26
CA GLN A 17 16.18 -21.98 0.01
C GLN A 17 17.36 -21.06 0.33
N GLY A 18 18.60 -21.52 0.14
CA GLY A 18 19.80 -20.73 0.43
C GLY A 18 19.98 -19.52 -0.50
N GLU A 19 19.37 -19.52 -1.67
CA GLU A 19 19.31 -18.34 -2.56
C GLU A 19 18.14 -17.43 -2.17
N ARG A 20 16.96 -17.98 -1.83
CA ARG A 20 15.81 -17.20 -1.34
C ARG A 20 16.16 -16.40 -0.09
N GLU A 21 16.91 -16.99 0.86
CA GLU A 21 17.33 -16.35 2.10
C GLU A 21 18.31 -15.17 1.90
N LYS A 22 18.91 -15.04 0.74
CA LYS A 22 19.78 -13.91 0.38
C LYS A 22 19.00 -12.70 -0.16
N THR A 23 17.71 -12.85 -0.41
CA THR A 23 16.86 -11.81 -0.99
C THR A 23 15.93 -11.22 0.06
N ASN A 24 15.54 -9.95 -0.13
CA ASN A 24 14.51 -9.32 0.71
C ASN A 24 13.10 -9.78 0.32
N ASP A 25 12.90 -10.28 -0.90
CA ASP A 25 11.58 -10.42 -1.51
C ASP A 25 11.15 -11.86 -1.76
N LEU A 26 12.05 -12.73 -2.24
CA LEU A 26 11.65 -14.09 -2.67
C LEU A 26 11.16 -14.97 -1.52
N ASN A 27 11.66 -14.75 -0.29
CA ASN A 27 11.29 -15.55 0.87
C ASN A 27 10.05 -15.03 1.63
N VAL A 28 9.47 -13.89 1.20
CA VAL A 28 8.25 -13.35 1.84
C VAL A 28 7.07 -14.29 1.63
N GLY A 29 6.41 -14.68 2.73
CA GLY A 29 5.32 -15.66 2.72
C GLY A 29 5.77 -17.10 2.99
N PHE A 30 7.07 -17.42 2.94
CA PHE A 30 7.56 -18.74 3.36
C PHE A 30 7.61 -18.84 4.89
N LEU A 31 7.09 -19.92 5.42
CA LEU A 31 7.02 -20.25 6.85
C LEU A 31 7.95 -21.43 7.16
N PRO A 32 9.22 -21.18 7.55
CA PRO A 32 10.24 -22.22 7.69
C PRO A 32 9.85 -23.30 8.72
N GLU A 33 9.20 -22.91 9.81
CA GLU A 33 8.79 -23.83 10.88
C GLU A 33 7.76 -24.88 10.43
N ARG A 34 6.97 -24.56 9.39
CA ARG A 34 5.93 -25.41 8.84
C ARG A 34 6.29 -25.99 7.47
N ASN A 35 7.39 -25.56 6.88
CA ASN A 35 7.77 -25.81 5.48
C ASN A 35 6.58 -25.52 4.54
N ALA A 36 5.97 -24.33 4.68
CA ALA A 36 4.74 -23.96 4.01
C ALA A 36 4.81 -22.53 3.47
N TRP A 37 3.98 -22.25 2.49
CA TRP A 37 3.81 -20.92 1.91
C TRP A 37 2.48 -20.31 2.33
N GLU A 38 2.50 -19.08 2.84
CA GLU A 38 1.35 -18.21 2.92
C GLU A 38 1.15 -17.57 1.53
N VAL A 39 0.00 -17.79 0.91
CA VAL A 39 -0.31 -17.27 -0.43
C VAL A 39 -1.69 -16.62 -0.47
N ILE A 40 -1.87 -15.68 -1.36
CA ILE A 40 -3.14 -15.02 -1.65
C ILE A 40 -3.74 -15.70 -2.88
N VAL A 41 -5.01 -16.11 -2.80
CA VAL A 41 -5.71 -16.68 -3.94
C VAL A 41 -6.97 -15.89 -4.29
N LYS A 42 -7.20 -15.70 -5.58
CA LYS A 42 -8.51 -15.39 -6.12
C LYS A 42 -9.16 -16.71 -6.51
N TYR A 43 -10.40 -16.93 -6.05
CA TYR A 43 -11.11 -18.20 -6.29
C TYR A 43 -12.58 -17.96 -6.61
N HIS A 44 -13.21 -18.99 -7.16
CA HIS A 44 -14.66 -19.10 -7.34
C HIS A 44 -15.17 -20.44 -6.79
N GLY A 45 -16.47 -20.53 -6.54
CA GLY A 45 -17.06 -21.75 -5.97
C GLY A 45 -16.70 -21.99 -4.51
N ASP A 46 -16.58 -23.25 -4.12
CA ASP A 46 -16.28 -23.68 -2.76
C ASP A 46 -14.88 -24.25 -2.65
N ILE A 47 -14.10 -23.79 -1.67
CA ILE A 47 -12.73 -24.23 -1.40
C ILE A 47 -12.57 -24.88 0.01
N ASP A 48 -13.68 -25.18 0.73
CA ASP A 48 -13.62 -25.79 2.08
C ASP A 48 -13.02 -27.21 2.08
N PHE A 49 -12.92 -27.85 0.91
CA PHE A 49 -12.25 -29.13 0.79
C PHE A 49 -10.73 -29.06 1.01
N LEU A 50 -10.13 -27.87 0.85
CA LEU A 50 -8.68 -27.66 1.07
C LEU A 50 -8.28 -27.88 2.53
N ASP A 51 -9.11 -27.48 3.49
CA ASP A 51 -8.86 -27.74 4.92
C ASP A 51 -8.68 -29.24 5.23
N LYS A 52 -9.42 -30.08 4.52
CA LYS A 52 -9.31 -31.55 4.68
C LYS A 52 -8.03 -32.12 4.07
N SER A 53 -7.35 -31.34 3.24
CA SER A 53 -6.08 -31.71 2.59
C SER A 53 -4.86 -31.19 3.37
N GLY A 54 -5.07 -30.56 4.53
CA GLY A 54 -3.99 -30.01 5.35
C GLY A 54 -3.50 -28.63 4.91
N ILE A 55 -4.31 -27.91 4.11
CA ILE A 55 -4.10 -26.52 3.72
C ILE A 55 -4.99 -25.67 4.61
N ASP A 56 -4.42 -24.75 5.40
CA ASP A 56 -5.23 -23.83 6.19
C ASP A 56 -5.87 -22.78 5.24
N VAL A 57 -7.18 -22.58 5.39
CA VAL A 57 -7.97 -21.68 4.52
C VAL A 57 -8.54 -20.52 5.33
N GLU A 58 -8.16 -19.31 5.01
CA GLU A 58 -8.72 -18.09 5.60
C GLU A 58 -9.47 -17.31 4.51
N LYS A 59 -10.81 -17.45 4.46
CA LYS A 59 -11.66 -16.79 3.46
C LYS A 59 -11.81 -15.30 3.76
N LEU A 60 -11.44 -14.48 2.79
CA LEU A 60 -11.65 -13.04 2.80
C LEU A 60 -12.95 -12.66 2.09
N ILE A 61 -13.17 -11.36 1.91
CA ILE A 61 -14.31 -10.83 1.12
C ILE A 61 -14.06 -11.00 -0.39
N ALA A 62 -15.12 -10.89 -1.19
CA ALA A 62 -15.07 -10.80 -2.66
C ALA A 62 -14.39 -11.99 -3.38
N GLY A 63 -14.43 -13.21 -2.82
CA GLY A 63 -13.83 -14.41 -3.44
C GLY A 63 -12.30 -14.41 -3.40
N TYR A 64 -11.71 -13.84 -2.36
CA TYR A 64 -10.30 -13.98 -2.03
C TYR A 64 -10.12 -14.86 -0.79
N ALA A 65 -8.97 -15.53 -0.71
CA ALA A 65 -8.56 -16.25 0.48
C ALA A 65 -7.04 -16.15 0.67
N ILE A 66 -6.61 -16.30 1.92
CA ILE A 66 -5.23 -16.55 2.26
C ILE A 66 -5.13 -18.04 2.56
N LEU A 67 -4.20 -18.71 1.90
CA LEU A 67 -3.94 -20.13 2.12
C LEU A 67 -2.56 -20.30 2.76
N THR A 68 -2.44 -21.19 3.76
CA THR A 68 -1.15 -21.70 4.20
C THR A 68 -0.99 -23.11 3.63
N VAL A 69 -0.09 -23.26 2.66
CA VAL A 69 0.04 -24.45 1.83
C VAL A 69 1.40 -25.09 2.06
N PRO A 70 1.50 -26.38 2.45
CA PRO A 70 2.76 -27.11 2.48
C PRO A 70 3.49 -27.00 1.13
N GLU A 71 4.81 -26.76 1.15
CA GLU A 71 5.59 -26.49 -0.06
C GLU A 71 5.39 -27.55 -1.16
N GLU A 72 5.28 -28.83 -0.75
CA GLU A 72 5.04 -29.95 -1.65
C GLU A 72 3.64 -29.97 -2.33
N GLN A 73 2.67 -29.21 -1.79
CA GLN A 73 1.29 -29.16 -2.30
C GLN A 73 1.03 -27.89 -3.13
N VAL A 74 1.96 -26.93 -3.16
CA VAL A 74 1.75 -25.64 -3.83
C VAL A 74 1.44 -25.81 -5.31
N GLU A 75 2.19 -26.68 -6.01
CA GLU A 75 1.97 -26.93 -7.45
C GLU A 75 0.56 -27.45 -7.75
N GLY A 76 -0.02 -28.22 -6.83
CA GLY A 76 -1.38 -28.76 -6.94
C GLY A 76 -2.46 -27.66 -7.01
N LEU A 77 -2.23 -26.47 -6.46
CA LEU A 77 -3.19 -25.37 -6.56
C LEU A 77 -3.43 -24.94 -8.00
N ALA A 78 -2.44 -25.08 -8.86
CA ALA A 78 -2.56 -24.71 -10.27
C ALA A 78 -3.51 -25.61 -11.07
N GLU A 79 -3.71 -26.86 -10.63
CA GLU A 79 -4.56 -27.84 -11.29
C GLU A 79 -6.04 -27.70 -10.87
N MET A 80 -6.34 -26.97 -9.80
CA MET A 80 -7.69 -26.80 -9.26
C MET A 80 -8.49 -25.82 -10.11
N GLU A 81 -9.69 -26.20 -10.53
CA GLU A 81 -10.57 -25.33 -11.34
C GLU A 81 -11.02 -24.10 -10.53
N GLU A 82 -11.25 -24.28 -9.23
CA GLU A 82 -11.74 -23.23 -8.32
C GLU A 82 -10.73 -22.09 -8.11
N ILE A 83 -9.44 -22.33 -8.29
CA ILE A 83 -8.37 -21.34 -8.14
C ILE A 83 -8.16 -20.61 -9.48
N GLU A 84 -8.41 -19.31 -9.49
CA GLU A 84 -8.21 -18.46 -10.66
C GLU A 84 -6.76 -17.99 -10.76
N TYR A 85 -6.20 -17.49 -9.65
CA TYR A 85 -4.85 -16.94 -9.62
C TYR A 85 -4.27 -16.96 -8.20
N VAL A 86 -2.93 -17.08 -8.10
CA VAL A 86 -2.18 -17.16 -6.84
C VAL A 86 -1.05 -16.14 -6.85
N GLU A 87 -0.97 -15.31 -5.82
CA GLU A 87 0.16 -14.40 -5.56
C GLU A 87 0.82 -14.73 -4.22
N LYS A 88 2.14 -14.58 -4.13
CA LYS A 88 2.81 -14.54 -2.83
C LYS A 88 2.64 -13.16 -2.18
N PRO A 89 2.67 -13.06 -0.84
CA PRO A 89 2.63 -11.75 -0.16
C PRO A 89 3.87 -10.92 -0.50
N LYS A 90 3.70 -9.59 -0.47
CA LYS A 90 4.75 -8.59 -0.64
C LYS A 90 4.85 -7.74 0.62
N ARG A 91 6.02 -7.16 0.88
CA ARG A 91 6.22 -6.22 1.99
C ARG A 91 5.85 -4.81 1.57
N TYR A 92 5.38 -4.04 2.52
CA TYR A 92 5.07 -2.62 2.37
C TYR A 92 5.95 -1.80 3.31
N TYR A 93 6.15 -0.52 3.01
CA TYR A 93 7.08 0.35 3.72
C TYR A 93 6.38 1.61 4.21
N PHE A 94 6.86 2.20 5.30
CA PHE A 94 6.39 3.50 5.76
C PHE A 94 6.85 4.60 4.79
N GLU A 95 6.00 5.58 4.65
CA GLU A 95 6.24 6.75 3.81
C GLU A 95 6.32 7.98 4.71
N ALA A 96 7.46 8.26 5.34
CA ALA A 96 7.59 9.26 6.39
C ALA A 96 8.54 10.41 6.09
N SER A 97 8.21 11.57 6.52
CA SER A 97 8.98 12.79 6.85
C SER A 97 8.08 14.00 7.23
N LEU A 98 8.54 15.16 7.60
CA LEU A 98 8.00 16.22 8.48
C LEU A 98 6.97 17.30 7.95
N PRO A 99 6.21 18.09 8.71
CA PRO A 99 4.80 18.65 8.80
C PRO A 99 4.31 20.05 8.24
N GLY A 100 2.92 20.44 8.17
CA GLY A 100 2.25 21.75 7.98
C GLY A 100 0.76 21.88 7.63
N GLU A 101 0.06 22.95 7.54
CA GLU A 101 -1.40 23.17 7.58
C GLU A 101 -2.11 23.46 6.23
N ASN A 102 -3.47 23.24 6.17
CA ASN A 102 -4.55 23.77 5.31
C ASN A 102 -5.28 22.81 4.35
N GLY A 103 -6.64 22.73 4.48
CA GLY A 103 -7.54 21.92 3.64
C GLY A 103 -8.97 22.43 3.51
N CYS A 104 -9.28 23.74 3.75
CA CYS A 104 -10.65 24.27 3.64
C CYS A 104 -11.69 23.53 4.53
N ILE A 105 -11.27 23.06 5.69
CA ILE A 105 -12.07 22.18 6.54
C ILE A 105 -12.87 22.96 7.57
N TYR A 106 -12.27 23.98 8.18
CA TYR A 106 -12.89 24.80 9.22
C TYR A 106 -14.29 25.39 8.90
N PRO A 107 -14.58 25.83 7.66
CA PRO A 107 -15.94 26.32 7.37
C PRO A 107 -17.03 25.29 7.61
N VAL A 108 -16.73 24.00 7.50
CA VAL A 108 -17.69 22.88 7.59
C VAL A 108 -17.79 22.35 9.01
N THR A 109 -16.73 22.42 9.79
CA THR A 109 -16.68 21.90 11.17
C THR A 109 -17.10 22.93 12.19
N LEU A 110 -16.64 24.17 12.08
CA LEU A 110 -16.90 25.26 13.03
C LEU A 110 -18.20 26.03 12.75
N ASN A 111 -18.70 25.97 11.52
CA ASN A 111 -19.95 26.63 11.12
C ASN A 111 -21.05 25.60 10.79
N ALA A 112 -22.17 26.06 10.28
CA ALA A 112 -23.15 25.14 9.71
C ALA A 112 -22.56 24.44 8.47
N PRO A 113 -22.67 23.11 8.32
CA PRO A 113 -23.53 22.21 9.10
C PRO A 113 -22.94 21.66 10.42
N GLY A 114 -21.72 22.01 10.83
CA GLY A 114 -21.10 21.55 12.07
C GLY A 114 -20.90 20.02 12.07
N LEU A 115 -20.11 19.52 11.11
CA LEU A 115 -19.81 18.09 10.98
C LEU A 115 -18.63 17.72 11.87
N THR A 116 -18.71 16.57 12.52
CA THR A 116 -17.72 16.08 13.50
C THR A 116 -17.30 14.63 13.26
N GLY A 117 -17.90 13.96 12.28
CA GLY A 117 -17.72 12.53 12.00
C GLY A 117 -18.58 11.62 12.89
N ARG A 118 -19.58 12.17 13.56
CA ARG A 118 -20.49 11.41 14.45
C ARG A 118 -21.18 10.29 13.71
N ASP A 119 -21.25 9.11 14.36
CA ASP A 119 -21.82 7.86 13.83
C ASP A 119 -21.16 7.34 12.55
N VAL A 120 -19.94 7.75 12.27
CA VAL A 120 -19.07 7.21 11.22
C VAL A 120 -17.85 6.56 11.86
N LEU A 121 -17.45 5.39 11.34
CA LEU A 121 -16.23 4.70 11.75
C LEU A 121 -15.04 5.19 10.91
N VAL A 122 -13.92 5.46 11.58
CA VAL A 122 -12.63 5.63 10.92
C VAL A 122 -11.75 4.43 11.29
N ALA A 123 -11.42 3.61 10.30
CA ALA A 123 -10.52 2.49 10.47
C ALA A 123 -9.10 2.90 10.08
N VAL A 124 -8.16 2.77 11.01
CA VAL A 124 -6.72 3.03 10.78
C VAL A 124 -6.00 1.68 10.77
N LEU A 125 -5.52 1.29 9.60
CA LEU A 125 -4.77 0.05 9.39
C LEU A 125 -3.29 0.41 9.30
N ASP A 126 -2.55 0.30 10.44
CA ASP A 126 -1.24 0.92 10.57
C ASP A 126 -0.37 0.18 11.62
N SER A 127 0.63 0.83 12.20
CA SER A 127 1.55 0.30 13.21
C SER A 127 0.93 0.12 14.60
N GLY A 128 -0.33 0.49 14.78
CA GLY A 128 -1.04 0.46 16.05
C GLY A 128 -1.50 1.84 16.50
N ILE A 129 -1.74 1.97 17.80
CA ILE A 129 -2.16 3.23 18.42
C ILE A 129 -1.70 3.28 19.89
N ASP A 130 -1.34 4.46 20.38
CA ASP A 130 -1.27 4.71 21.82
C ASP A 130 -2.68 5.04 22.34
N TYR A 131 -3.42 3.99 22.71
CA TYR A 131 -4.82 4.09 23.12
C TYR A 131 -5.04 4.89 24.42
N ARG A 132 -3.98 5.19 25.19
CA ARG A 132 -4.05 6.00 26.43
C ARG A 132 -4.07 7.49 26.18
N ARG A 133 -3.76 7.92 24.99
CA ARG A 133 -3.74 9.35 24.66
C ARG A 133 -5.14 9.95 24.73
N ARG A 134 -5.20 11.18 25.33
CA ARG A 134 -6.47 11.91 25.53
C ARG A 134 -7.23 12.18 24.25
N GLU A 135 -6.52 12.30 23.15
CA GLU A 135 -7.04 12.50 21.80
C GLU A 135 -7.98 11.37 21.33
N PHE A 136 -7.88 10.19 21.93
CA PHE A 136 -8.70 9.03 21.58
C PHE A 136 -9.74 8.68 22.64
N LEU A 137 -9.90 9.52 23.67
CA LEU A 137 -10.87 9.34 24.73
C LEU A 137 -12.07 10.28 24.56
N ARG A 138 -13.20 9.88 25.14
CA ARG A 138 -14.36 10.75 25.35
C ARG A 138 -14.14 11.65 26.57
N GLU A 139 -15.01 12.63 26.78
CA GLU A 139 -14.96 13.53 27.94
C GLU A 139 -15.04 12.80 29.29
N ASP A 140 -15.75 11.66 29.33
CA ASP A 140 -15.88 10.81 30.53
C ASP A 140 -14.65 9.91 30.77
N GLY A 141 -13.63 10.01 29.94
CA GLY A 141 -12.40 9.23 30.01
C GLY A 141 -12.49 7.83 29.40
N THR A 142 -13.64 7.44 28.82
CA THR A 142 -13.77 6.18 28.08
C THR A 142 -13.18 6.29 26.66
N THR A 143 -12.76 5.15 26.10
CA THR A 143 -12.17 5.15 24.75
C THR A 143 -13.22 5.36 23.65
N ARG A 144 -12.84 6.01 22.53
CA ARG A 144 -13.58 6.04 21.27
C ARG A 144 -13.23 4.88 20.35
N ILE A 145 -12.23 4.05 20.73
CA ILE A 145 -11.82 2.87 19.96
C ILE A 145 -12.83 1.74 20.24
N ARG A 146 -13.61 1.37 19.22
CA ARG A 146 -14.60 0.30 19.30
C ARG A 146 -13.94 -1.08 19.33
N TYR A 147 -12.90 -1.23 18.49
CA TYR A 147 -12.12 -2.44 18.37
C TYR A 147 -10.67 -2.11 18.07
N LEU A 148 -9.76 -2.87 18.67
CA LEU A 148 -8.34 -2.88 18.36
C LEU A 148 -7.92 -4.32 18.07
N TRP A 149 -7.50 -4.59 16.84
CA TRP A 149 -6.92 -5.88 16.47
C TRP A 149 -5.41 -5.74 16.27
N ASP A 150 -4.64 -6.41 17.12
CA ASP A 150 -3.19 -6.49 16.98
C ASP A 150 -2.81 -7.82 16.32
N GLN A 151 -2.41 -7.77 15.05
CA GLN A 151 -2.03 -8.96 14.27
C GLN A 151 -0.67 -9.55 14.70
N THR A 152 0.11 -8.83 15.54
CA THR A 152 1.45 -9.25 15.98
C THR A 152 1.42 -10.10 17.24
N LEU A 153 0.32 -10.09 17.97
CA LEU A 153 0.18 -10.83 19.22
C LEU A 153 -0.15 -12.30 18.96
N VAL A 154 0.45 -13.16 19.77
CA VAL A 154 0.09 -14.58 19.82
C VAL A 154 -1.00 -14.76 20.86
N SER A 155 -2.07 -15.46 20.49
CA SER A 155 -3.20 -15.77 21.38
C SER A 155 -2.75 -16.53 22.63
N GLN A 156 -2.99 -15.97 23.80
CA GLN A 156 -2.64 -16.55 25.10
C GLN A 156 -3.75 -16.25 26.13
N ASN A 157 -3.90 -17.13 27.13
CA ASN A 157 -4.75 -16.87 28.30
C ASN A 157 -6.22 -16.48 27.99
N GLY A 158 -6.82 -17.08 26.94
CA GLY A 158 -8.21 -16.80 26.55
C GLY A 158 -8.38 -15.61 25.60
N GLN A 159 -7.29 -14.92 25.22
CA GLN A 159 -7.29 -13.98 24.12
C GLN A 159 -7.39 -14.74 22.79
N VAL A 160 -8.20 -14.25 21.87
CA VAL A 160 -8.48 -14.93 20.60
C VAL A 160 -8.37 -13.95 19.43
N PRO A 161 -8.07 -14.43 18.22
CA PRO A 161 -8.23 -13.66 17.01
C PRO A 161 -9.69 -13.24 16.80
N PRO A 162 -9.98 -12.21 15.99
CA PRO A 162 -11.33 -11.93 15.56
C PRO A 162 -11.98 -13.14 14.86
N GLU A 163 -13.29 -13.23 14.89
CA GLU A 163 -14.03 -14.31 14.22
C GLU A 163 -13.71 -14.40 12.72
N GLY A 164 -13.33 -15.59 12.27
CA GLY A 164 -12.94 -15.89 10.89
C GLY A 164 -11.50 -15.52 10.53
N PHE A 165 -10.65 -15.21 11.53
CA PHE A 165 -9.22 -14.98 11.35
C PHE A 165 -8.42 -15.91 12.27
N VAL A 166 -7.16 -16.16 11.89
CA VAL A 166 -6.30 -17.13 12.60
C VAL A 166 -5.10 -16.48 13.30
N THR A 167 -4.92 -15.15 13.14
CA THR A 167 -3.77 -14.42 13.68
C THR A 167 -4.18 -13.26 14.57
N GLY A 168 -3.30 -12.91 15.49
CA GLY A 168 -3.45 -11.74 16.34
C GLY A 168 -4.44 -11.91 17.50
N VAL A 169 -4.76 -10.79 18.12
CA VAL A 169 -5.70 -10.69 19.24
C VAL A 169 -6.59 -9.47 19.04
N GLU A 170 -7.91 -9.64 19.16
CA GLU A 170 -8.88 -8.56 19.17
C GLU A 170 -9.12 -8.07 20.60
N PHE A 171 -9.25 -6.76 20.78
CA PHE A 171 -9.66 -6.10 22.01
C PHE A 171 -10.89 -5.24 21.75
N THR A 172 -11.93 -5.46 22.56
CA THR A 172 -13.17 -4.69 22.52
C THR A 172 -13.04 -3.35 23.28
N GLU A 173 -14.01 -2.45 23.06
CA GLU A 173 -14.11 -1.20 23.80
C GLU A 173 -14.08 -1.41 25.33
N GLU A 174 -14.75 -2.46 25.84
CA GLU A 174 -14.79 -2.77 27.26
C GLU A 174 -13.42 -3.21 27.78
N GLU A 175 -12.64 -3.94 27.00
CA GLU A 175 -11.28 -4.38 27.36
C GLU A 175 -10.30 -3.23 27.35
N ILE A 176 -10.41 -2.34 26.38
CA ILE A 176 -9.62 -1.10 26.32
C ILE A 176 -9.94 -0.22 27.53
N ASN A 177 -11.22 -0.03 27.87
CA ASN A 177 -11.63 0.72 29.05
C ASN A 177 -11.12 0.10 30.36
N ARG A 178 -11.09 -1.24 30.46
CA ARG A 178 -10.48 -1.93 31.62
C ARG A 178 -8.96 -1.70 31.71
N ALA A 179 -8.27 -1.63 30.58
CA ALA A 179 -6.85 -1.31 30.55
C ALA A 179 -6.59 0.15 30.95
N LEU A 180 -7.44 1.09 30.52
CA LEU A 180 -7.34 2.51 30.87
C LEU A 180 -7.49 2.79 32.36
N GLN A 181 -8.23 1.95 33.10
CA GLN A 181 -8.42 2.05 34.55
C GLN A 181 -7.20 1.57 35.37
N ARG A 182 -6.18 0.99 34.73
CA ARG A 182 -4.95 0.55 35.38
C ARG A 182 -3.85 1.58 35.26
N ASP A 183 -2.91 1.53 36.21
CA ASP A 183 -1.72 2.37 36.15
C ASP A 183 -0.85 2.04 34.92
N ALA A 184 -0.08 3.03 34.48
CA ALA A 184 0.82 2.84 33.33
C ALA A 184 1.85 1.74 33.64
N GLY A 185 1.87 0.70 32.81
CA GLY A 185 2.69 -0.50 32.96
C GLY A 185 1.93 -1.72 33.49
N GLU A 186 0.87 -1.57 34.28
CA GLU A 186 -0.01 -2.69 34.68
C GLU A 186 -1.07 -3.02 33.63
N ASP A 187 -1.37 -2.09 32.76
CA ASP A 187 -2.28 -2.22 31.61
C ASP A 187 -1.83 -3.28 30.59
N PHE A 188 -0.51 -3.56 30.50
CA PHE A 188 0.04 -4.63 29.65
C PHE A 188 -0.55 -6.01 29.93
N VAL A 189 -1.03 -6.23 31.15
CA VAL A 189 -1.68 -7.50 31.52
C VAL A 189 -3.03 -7.67 30.83
N VAL A 190 -3.71 -6.55 30.54
CA VAL A 190 -5.03 -6.54 29.89
C VAL A 190 -4.90 -6.31 28.39
N LEU A 191 -4.09 -5.31 27.98
CA LEU A 191 -3.91 -4.89 26.61
C LEU A 191 -2.41 -4.64 26.31
N PRO A 192 -1.68 -5.66 25.83
CA PRO A 192 -0.25 -5.56 25.56
C PRO A 192 0.10 -4.84 24.23
N SER A 193 -0.90 -4.49 23.41
CA SER A 193 -0.67 -3.80 22.13
C SER A 193 -0.10 -2.40 22.36
N ARG A 194 0.93 -2.06 21.58
CA ARG A 194 1.59 -0.75 21.59
C ARG A 194 1.96 -0.32 20.18
N ASP A 195 1.84 0.95 19.90
CA ASP A 195 2.44 1.56 18.71
C ASP A 195 3.89 1.93 19.01
N VAL A 196 4.83 1.11 18.50
CA VAL A 196 6.27 1.32 18.74
C VAL A 196 6.85 2.40 17.83
N SER A 197 6.35 2.51 16.61
CA SER A 197 6.82 3.50 15.62
C SER A 197 6.21 4.88 15.82
N GLY A 198 4.98 4.95 16.34
CA GLY A 198 4.21 6.17 16.48
C GLY A 198 3.47 6.61 15.21
N HIS A 199 3.70 5.92 14.09
CA HIS A 199 3.10 6.29 12.80
C HIS A 199 1.57 6.15 12.82
N GLY A 200 1.04 5.02 13.28
CA GLY A 200 -0.41 4.80 13.37
C GLY A 200 -1.10 5.74 14.37
N THR A 201 -0.42 6.09 15.47
CA THR A 201 -0.92 7.08 16.44
C THR A 201 -1.02 8.48 15.81
N ALA A 202 -0.01 8.89 15.04
CA ALA A 202 -0.03 10.16 14.31
C ALA A 202 -1.15 10.17 13.24
N VAL A 203 -1.26 9.12 12.44
CA VAL A 203 -2.30 8.94 11.41
C VAL A 203 -3.71 8.98 12.03
N ALA A 204 -3.95 8.22 13.10
CA ALA A 204 -5.22 8.22 13.81
C ALA A 204 -5.55 9.61 14.41
N GLY A 205 -4.54 10.30 14.94
CA GLY A 205 -4.70 11.64 15.48
C GLY A 205 -5.07 12.69 14.44
N ILE A 206 -4.43 12.66 13.27
CA ILE A 206 -4.77 13.54 12.15
C ILE A 206 -6.21 13.28 11.68
N ALA A 207 -6.58 12.03 11.52
CA ALA A 207 -7.91 11.67 11.02
C ALA A 207 -9.02 12.03 12.02
N ALA A 208 -8.82 11.74 13.34
CA ALA A 208 -9.94 11.69 14.27
C ALA A 208 -9.61 11.97 15.74
N ALA A 209 -8.54 12.71 16.06
CA ALA A 209 -8.31 13.14 17.45
C ALA A 209 -9.48 13.99 17.97
N GLY A 210 -9.90 13.76 19.22
CA GLY A 210 -10.77 14.68 19.95
C GLY A 210 -10.01 15.95 20.34
N GLU A 211 -10.74 16.95 20.82
CA GLU A 211 -10.16 18.22 21.25
C GLU A 211 -9.29 18.05 22.51
N VAL A 212 -8.04 18.47 22.43
CA VAL A 212 -7.10 18.46 23.55
C VAL A 212 -6.25 19.73 23.60
N PRO A 213 -5.95 20.27 24.79
CA PRO A 213 -5.05 21.42 24.92
C PRO A 213 -3.61 21.02 24.57
N MET A 214 -2.92 21.92 23.86
CA MET A 214 -1.50 21.77 23.53
C MET A 214 -0.60 22.48 24.56
N GLU A 215 0.57 21.90 24.82
CA GLU A 215 1.61 22.59 25.58
C GLU A 215 2.06 23.83 24.80
N GLY A 216 2.01 24.99 25.46
CA GLY A 216 2.30 26.29 24.81
C GLY A 216 1.06 27.07 24.38
N GLY A 217 -0.12 26.50 24.53
CA GLY A 217 -1.41 27.13 24.22
C GLY A 217 -2.00 26.66 22.88
N GLY A 218 -3.31 26.84 22.75
CA GLY A 218 -4.09 26.35 21.63
C GLY A 218 -4.74 25.00 21.91
N ILE A 219 -5.60 24.57 20.98
CA ILE A 219 -6.32 23.29 21.03
C ILE A 219 -5.95 22.51 19.78
N TYR A 220 -5.62 21.24 19.94
CA TYR A 220 -5.47 20.29 18.86
C TYR A 220 -6.74 19.46 18.70
N TRP A 221 -7.13 19.18 17.47
CA TRP A 221 -8.16 18.20 17.11
C TRP A 221 -7.91 17.62 15.71
N GLY A 222 -8.36 16.40 15.48
CA GLY A 222 -8.34 15.77 14.17
C GLY A 222 -9.51 16.24 13.28
N ILE A 223 -9.53 15.77 12.05
CA ILE A 223 -10.52 16.21 11.06
C ILE A 223 -11.94 15.78 11.44
N ALA A 224 -12.12 14.56 11.98
CA ALA A 224 -13.40 13.97 12.36
C ALA A 224 -13.41 13.61 13.87
N PRO A 225 -13.44 14.62 14.79
CA PRO A 225 -13.14 14.42 16.19
C PRO A 225 -14.17 13.59 16.98
N GLU A 226 -15.39 13.38 16.47
CA GLU A 226 -16.39 12.51 17.10
C GLU A 226 -16.54 11.15 16.41
N SER A 227 -15.75 10.84 15.40
CA SER A 227 -15.73 9.51 14.82
C SER A 227 -15.30 8.44 15.82
N GLU A 228 -15.92 7.27 15.75
CA GLU A 228 -15.47 6.09 16.47
C GLU A 228 -14.35 5.41 15.67
N LEU A 229 -13.42 4.78 16.38
CA LEU A 229 -12.21 4.21 15.77
C LEU A 229 -12.27 2.69 15.70
N VAL A 230 -11.77 2.13 14.61
CA VAL A 230 -11.40 0.72 14.45
C VAL A 230 -9.91 0.68 14.13
N ILE A 231 -9.11 0.10 15.00
CA ILE A 231 -7.66 0.08 14.85
C ILE A 231 -7.21 -1.34 14.50
N VAL A 232 -6.43 -1.45 13.45
CA VAL A 232 -5.72 -2.71 13.16
C VAL A 232 -4.23 -2.42 13.14
N LYS A 233 -3.53 -3.00 14.11
CA LYS A 233 -2.08 -3.02 14.10
C LYS A 233 -1.63 -4.15 13.18
N LEU A 234 -1.04 -3.77 12.06
CA LEU A 234 -0.39 -4.64 11.08
C LEU A 234 0.92 -5.19 11.66
N GLY A 235 1.64 -6.03 10.93
CA GLY A 235 2.87 -6.69 11.38
C GLY A 235 3.84 -5.84 12.20
N MET A 236 4.97 -6.39 12.59
CA MET A 236 6.00 -5.63 13.32
C MET A 236 6.97 -4.97 12.35
N PRO A 237 7.41 -3.72 12.62
CA PRO A 237 8.50 -3.11 11.86
C PRO A 237 9.75 -4.00 11.92
N MET A 238 10.27 -4.37 10.75
CA MET A 238 11.46 -5.20 10.61
C MET A 238 12.41 -4.55 9.60
N GLU A 239 13.70 -4.89 9.66
CA GLU A 239 14.64 -4.53 8.60
C GLU A 239 14.12 -5.12 7.27
N GLY A 240 13.96 -4.27 6.24
CA GLY A 240 13.39 -4.66 4.95
C GLY A 240 11.86 -4.50 4.86
N GLY A 241 11.22 -3.78 5.79
CA GLY A 241 9.84 -3.31 5.69
C GLY A 241 8.78 -4.20 6.33
N PHE A 242 7.61 -3.62 6.49
CA PHE A 242 6.34 -4.21 6.91
C PHE A 242 5.20 -3.27 6.47
N PRO A 243 3.93 -3.63 6.48
CA PRO A 243 3.39 -4.98 6.63
C PRO A 243 3.50 -5.81 5.35
N LYS A 244 3.04 -7.05 5.40
CA LYS A 244 2.82 -7.90 4.23
C LYS A 244 1.45 -7.62 3.60
N THR A 245 1.31 -7.92 2.32
CA THR A 245 0.03 -7.84 1.58
C THR A 245 -1.10 -8.59 2.28
N THR A 246 -0.81 -9.78 2.82
CA THR A 246 -1.78 -10.61 3.55
C THR A 246 -2.31 -9.94 4.81
N GLU A 247 -1.47 -9.24 5.55
CA GLU A 247 -1.85 -8.49 6.74
C GLU A 247 -2.81 -7.34 6.40
N ILE A 248 -2.53 -6.62 5.30
CA ILE A 248 -3.40 -5.53 4.81
C ILE A 248 -4.76 -6.09 4.34
N MET A 249 -4.78 -7.19 3.58
CA MET A 249 -6.03 -7.78 3.10
C MET A 249 -6.91 -8.30 4.25
N ARG A 250 -6.30 -8.92 5.26
CA ARG A 250 -7.00 -9.30 6.51
C ARG A 250 -7.59 -8.08 7.19
N ALA A 251 -6.79 -7.02 7.38
CA ALA A 251 -7.20 -5.80 8.06
C ALA A 251 -8.36 -5.08 7.34
N VAL A 252 -8.30 -4.97 6.01
CA VAL A 252 -9.41 -4.40 5.22
C VAL A 252 -10.68 -5.27 5.33
N THR A 253 -10.54 -6.60 5.22
CA THR A 253 -11.67 -7.51 5.41
C THR A 253 -12.32 -7.32 6.78
N TYR A 254 -11.49 -7.25 7.84
CA TYR A 254 -11.94 -7.02 9.20
C TYR A 254 -12.68 -5.68 9.34
N ALA A 255 -12.08 -4.59 8.87
CA ALA A 255 -12.69 -3.26 8.95
C ALA A 255 -14.06 -3.21 8.25
N VAL A 256 -14.16 -3.77 7.03
CA VAL A 256 -15.44 -3.86 6.29
C VAL A 256 -16.47 -4.67 7.09
N ARG A 257 -16.09 -5.82 7.65
CA ARG A 257 -16.99 -6.64 8.50
C ARG A 257 -17.46 -5.88 9.73
N LYS A 258 -16.57 -5.12 10.42
CA LYS A 258 -16.96 -4.29 11.57
C LYS A 258 -17.92 -3.15 11.19
N GLY A 259 -17.74 -2.53 10.03
CA GLY A 259 -18.70 -1.56 9.49
C GLY A 259 -20.09 -2.16 9.27
N LEU A 260 -20.15 -3.36 8.69
CA LEU A 260 -21.40 -4.10 8.49
C LEU A 260 -22.04 -4.55 9.81
N GLU A 261 -21.24 -5.11 10.73
CA GLU A 261 -21.69 -5.57 12.05
C GLU A 261 -22.30 -4.45 12.88
N LEU A 262 -21.67 -3.27 12.91
CA LEU A 262 -22.14 -2.09 13.62
C LEU A 262 -23.23 -1.31 12.86
N GLY A 263 -23.49 -1.67 11.60
CA GLY A 263 -24.45 -0.95 10.74
C GLY A 263 -24.06 0.48 10.43
N LYS A 264 -22.78 0.84 10.60
CA LYS A 264 -22.25 2.19 10.43
C LYS A 264 -21.47 2.34 9.11
N PRO A 265 -21.47 3.54 8.50
CA PRO A 265 -20.52 3.85 7.44
C PRO A 265 -19.08 3.81 7.96
N ILE A 266 -18.14 3.39 7.12
CA ILE A 266 -16.73 3.24 7.49
C ILE A 266 -15.80 3.84 6.45
N VAL A 267 -14.83 4.61 6.92
CA VAL A 267 -13.68 5.07 6.13
C VAL A 267 -12.44 4.30 6.55
N ILE A 268 -11.75 3.70 5.61
CA ILE A 268 -10.52 2.94 5.83
C ILE A 268 -9.34 3.78 5.35
N ASN A 269 -8.39 4.03 6.25
CA ASN A 269 -7.14 4.71 5.95
C ASN A 269 -6.00 3.71 5.81
N LEU A 270 -5.30 3.76 4.66
CA LEU A 270 -4.10 2.99 4.36
C LEU A 270 -2.96 3.95 4.00
N SER A 271 -1.92 3.96 4.83
CA SER A 271 -0.75 4.82 4.67
C SER A 271 0.51 4.01 4.36
N PHE A 272 0.40 3.00 3.48
CA PHE A 272 1.47 2.10 3.06
C PHE A 272 1.45 1.87 1.55
N GLY A 273 2.62 1.66 0.98
CA GLY A 273 2.77 1.29 -0.40
C GLY A 273 4.08 0.56 -0.72
N ASN A 274 4.16 0.00 -1.92
CA ASN A 274 5.37 -0.54 -2.50
C ASN A 274 5.43 -0.28 -4.01
N SER A 275 6.58 -0.59 -4.64
CA SER A 275 6.79 -0.42 -6.08
C SER A 275 6.64 -1.72 -6.87
N TYR A 276 6.10 -2.80 -6.28
CA TYR A 276 6.01 -4.11 -6.94
C TYR A 276 4.72 -4.26 -7.73
N GLY A 277 4.81 -4.18 -9.03
CA GLY A 277 3.69 -4.42 -9.95
C GLY A 277 3.71 -3.55 -11.19
N SER A 278 2.67 -3.71 -12.01
CA SER A 278 2.51 -3.02 -13.29
C SER A 278 2.02 -1.57 -13.19
N HIS A 279 1.66 -1.11 -12.00
CA HIS A 279 1.09 0.22 -11.73
C HIS A 279 -0.15 0.58 -12.60
N ASP A 280 -0.89 -0.45 -13.02
CA ASP A 280 -2.08 -0.36 -13.88
C ASP A 280 -3.41 -0.73 -13.18
N GLY A 281 -3.37 -0.92 -11.85
CA GLY A 281 -4.55 -1.31 -11.06
C GLY A 281 -4.90 -2.80 -11.15
N SER A 282 -4.03 -3.64 -11.72
CA SER A 282 -4.34 -5.04 -12.02
C SER A 282 -3.78 -6.06 -11.02
N SER A 283 -3.00 -5.64 -9.99
CA SER A 283 -2.53 -6.56 -8.96
C SER A 283 -3.69 -7.10 -8.11
N LEU A 284 -3.53 -8.27 -7.47
CA LEU A 284 -4.61 -8.84 -6.65
C LEU A 284 -5.05 -7.92 -5.51
N ILE A 285 -4.10 -7.25 -4.84
CA ILE A 285 -4.45 -6.30 -3.77
C ILE A 285 -5.28 -5.12 -4.30
N GLU A 286 -4.96 -4.58 -5.47
CA GLU A 286 -5.67 -3.46 -6.07
C GLU A 286 -7.10 -3.85 -6.44
N ARG A 287 -7.27 -4.98 -7.10
CA ARG A 287 -8.59 -5.52 -7.41
C ARG A 287 -9.39 -5.89 -6.17
N PHE A 288 -8.72 -6.42 -5.15
CA PHE A 288 -9.35 -6.69 -3.85
C PHE A 288 -9.87 -5.40 -3.20
N LEU A 289 -9.08 -4.31 -3.18
CA LEU A 289 -9.51 -3.02 -2.64
C LEU A 289 -10.67 -2.43 -3.46
N ASP A 290 -10.63 -2.54 -4.79
CA ASP A 290 -11.73 -2.11 -5.66
C ASP A 290 -13.04 -2.85 -5.32
N ASN A 291 -12.96 -4.17 -5.10
CA ASN A 291 -14.12 -4.95 -4.67
C ASN A 291 -14.56 -4.61 -3.24
N ALA A 292 -13.61 -4.39 -2.32
CA ALA A 292 -13.91 -4.03 -0.93
C ALA A 292 -14.62 -2.68 -0.83
N ALA A 293 -14.23 -1.71 -1.66
CA ALA A 293 -14.86 -0.38 -1.72
C ALA A 293 -16.33 -0.43 -2.18
N GLU A 294 -16.78 -1.52 -2.79
CA GLU A 294 -18.19 -1.73 -3.19
C GLU A 294 -19.04 -2.39 -2.11
N ILE A 295 -18.42 -2.88 -1.03
CA ILE A 295 -19.13 -3.62 0.03
C ILE A 295 -19.60 -2.65 1.11
N GLY A 296 -20.90 -2.70 1.40
CA GLY A 296 -21.50 -1.88 2.46
C GLY A 296 -21.40 -0.38 2.17
N ARG A 297 -21.16 0.39 3.23
CA ARG A 297 -20.97 1.85 3.17
C ARG A 297 -19.51 2.18 3.41
N THR A 298 -18.66 1.74 2.51
CA THR A 298 -17.19 1.76 2.68
C THR A 298 -16.55 2.80 1.75
N VAL A 299 -15.58 3.54 2.29
CA VAL A 299 -14.64 4.39 1.54
C VAL A 299 -13.23 3.97 1.93
N ILE A 300 -12.33 3.82 0.97
CA ILE A 300 -10.94 3.48 1.22
C ILE A 300 -10.07 4.63 0.69
N CYS A 301 -9.23 5.21 1.55
CA CYS A 301 -8.27 6.25 1.21
C CYS A 301 -6.85 5.66 1.31
N VAL A 302 -6.03 5.90 0.29
CA VAL A 302 -4.67 5.36 0.19
C VAL A 302 -3.69 6.46 -0.21
N GLY A 303 -2.52 6.51 0.42
CA GLY A 303 -1.45 7.44 0.05
C GLY A 303 -0.90 7.15 -1.35
N ALA A 304 -0.54 8.21 -2.07
CA ALA A 304 0.04 8.12 -3.42
C ALA A 304 1.46 7.55 -3.45
N GLY A 305 2.11 7.50 -2.29
CA GLY A 305 3.51 7.12 -2.15
C GLY A 305 4.47 8.31 -2.14
N ASN A 306 5.69 8.06 -1.66
CA ASN A 306 6.74 9.09 -1.57
C ASN A 306 7.88 8.85 -2.59
N GLU A 307 7.55 8.23 -3.72
CA GLU A 307 8.51 7.84 -4.77
C GLU A 307 8.65 8.88 -5.90
N GLY A 308 7.99 10.03 -5.82
CA GLY A 308 7.95 11.04 -6.88
C GLY A 308 9.30 11.60 -7.32
N ASP A 309 10.28 11.63 -6.41
CA ASP A 309 11.65 12.09 -6.65
C ASP A 309 12.74 11.07 -6.27
N SER A 310 12.34 9.83 -5.95
CA SER A 310 13.25 8.75 -5.54
C SER A 310 14.13 8.20 -6.66
N ALA A 311 13.81 8.51 -7.93
CA ALA A 311 14.44 7.95 -9.11
C ALA A 311 14.36 6.40 -9.22
N GLY A 312 13.27 5.82 -8.71
CA GLY A 312 12.99 4.38 -8.74
C GLY A 312 12.26 3.88 -9.99
N HIS A 313 11.85 4.76 -10.89
CA HIS A 313 11.14 4.42 -12.13
C HIS A 313 11.85 4.94 -13.38
N TYR A 314 11.83 4.15 -14.43
CA TYR A 314 12.27 4.52 -15.78
C TYR A 314 11.24 4.05 -16.80
N SER A 315 10.87 4.94 -17.70
CA SER A 315 9.93 4.68 -18.79
C SER A 315 10.59 4.96 -20.14
N GLY A 316 10.39 4.09 -21.13
CA GLY A 316 10.99 4.24 -22.45
C GLY A 316 10.19 3.61 -23.60
N TYR A 317 10.72 3.78 -24.80
CA TYR A 317 10.19 3.16 -26.03
C TYR A 317 11.32 2.46 -26.77
N ALA A 318 11.19 1.16 -26.99
CA ALA A 318 12.16 0.32 -27.67
C ALA A 318 11.81 0.10 -29.15
N GLY A 319 11.57 1.17 -29.89
CA GLY A 319 11.53 1.17 -31.36
C GLY A 319 12.92 1.04 -31.99
N GLU A 320 13.96 1.36 -31.22
CA GLU A 320 15.38 1.16 -31.49
C GLU A 320 16.07 0.67 -30.20
N ILE A 321 17.38 0.35 -30.29
CA ILE A 321 18.14 -0.11 -29.12
C ILE A 321 18.07 0.91 -28.00
N GLN A 322 17.58 0.48 -26.84
CA GLN A 322 17.53 1.29 -25.62
C GLN A 322 18.57 0.80 -24.61
N VAL A 323 19.17 1.74 -23.91
CA VAL A 323 20.07 1.46 -22.77
C VAL A 323 19.53 2.16 -21.54
N VAL A 324 19.09 1.36 -20.57
CA VAL A 324 18.63 1.84 -19.27
C VAL A 324 19.78 1.73 -18.28
N GLU A 325 20.28 2.89 -17.85
CA GLU A 325 21.37 2.99 -16.90
C GLU A 325 20.83 3.14 -15.47
N PHE A 326 21.28 2.26 -14.57
CA PHE A 326 20.97 2.37 -13.15
C PHE A 326 22.22 2.19 -12.29
N ALA A 327 22.32 2.99 -11.23
CA ALA A 327 23.38 2.88 -10.25
C ALA A 327 22.95 1.88 -9.17
N VAL A 328 23.88 1.04 -8.72
CA VAL A 328 23.78 0.20 -7.54
C VAL A 328 24.74 0.76 -6.48
N GLY A 329 24.20 1.07 -5.31
CA GLY A 329 24.98 1.59 -4.19
C GLY A 329 25.93 0.56 -3.59
N GLU A 330 26.86 1.02 -2.77
CA GLU A 330 27.71 0.14 -1.98
C GLU A 330 26.89 -0.56 -0.89
N TYR A 331 27.24 -1.82 -0.60
CA TYR A 331 26.63 -2.63 0.46
C TYR A 331 25.17 -3.06 0.19
N GLU A 332 24.71 -3.03 -1.06
CA GLU A 332 23.43 -3.67 -1.42
C GLU A 332 23.57 -5.18 -1.28
N ARG A 333 22.69 -5.78 -0.48
CA ARG A 333 22.66 -7.24 -0.27
C ARG A 333 21.94 -7.97 -1.40
N SER A 334 20.86 -7.39 -1.88
CA SER A 334 20.10 -7.83 -3.05
C SER A 334 19.41 -6.63 -3.70
N LEU A 335 18.97 -6.78 -4.93
CA LEU A 335 18.20 -5.77 -5.65
C LEU A 335 17.24 -6.46 -6.60
N SER A 336 15.97 -6.09 -6.55
CA SER A 336 15.04 -6.49 -7.60
C SER A 336 14.91 -5.41 -8.67
N LEU A 337 14.69 -5.82 -9.91
CA LEU A 337 14.33 -4.96 -11.03
C LEU A 337 13.21 -5.60 -11.82
N GLN A 338 12.10 -4.89 -11.97
CA GLN A 338 10.97 -5.31 -12.77
C GLN A 338 10.96 -4.56 -14.09
N LEU A 339 10.83 -5.27 -15.19
CA LEU A 339 10.58 -4.71 -16.51
C LEU A 339 9.17 -5.12 -16.95
N TRP A 340 8.32 -4.15 -17.21
CA TRP A 340 6.95 -4.32 -17.70
C TRP A 340 6.83 -3.83 -19.13
N LYS A 341 6.24 -4.63 -20.00
CA LYS A 341 6.03 -4.33 -21.42
C LYS A 341 4.75 -4.97 -21.95
N GLN A 342 4.29 -4.57 -23.13
CA GLN A 342 3.22 -5.30 -23.81
C GLN A 342 3.67 -6.72 -24.14
N TYR A 343 2.76 -7.70 -23.99
CA TYR A 343 3.05 -9.09 -24.29
C TYR A 343 3.40 -9.31 -25.78
N SER A 344 2.79 -8.50 -26.67
CA SER A 344 3.06 -8.51 -28.10
C SER A 344 4.45 -8.04 -28.50
N ASP A 345 5.16 -7.30 -27.64
CA ASP A 345 6.50 -6.80 -27.94
C ASP A 345 7.56 -7.84 -27.54
N VAL A 346 8.53 -8.11 -28.40
CA VAL A 346 9.65 -9.02 -28.15
C VAL A 346 10.96 -8.25 -28.21
N PHE A 347 11.72 -8.29 -27.10
CA PHE A 347 13.05 -7.69 -26.99
C PHE A 347 14.10 -8.76 -26.73
N GLU A 348 15.30 -8.64 -27.32
CA GLU A 348 16.50 -9.27 -26.79
C GLU A 348 17.02 -8.39 -25.65
N ILE A 349 17.26 -8.99 -24.50
CA ILE A 349 17.67 -8.27 -23.29
C ILE A 349 19.10 -8.65 -22.94
N ARG A 350 19.95 -7.64 -22.71
CA ARG A 350 21.34 -7.80 -22.26
C ARG A 350 21.54 -7.02 -20.96
N LEU A 351 22.23 -7.64 -20.03
CA LEU A 351 22.61 -7.02 -18.77
C LEU A 351 24.12 -6.89 -18.70
N GLN A 352 24.61 -5.67 -18.46
CA GLN A 352 26.04 -5.37 -18.39
C GLN A 352 26.38 -4.80 -16.99
N ALA A 353 27.33 -5.42 -16.32
CA ALA A 353 27.85 -5.00 -15.02
C ALA A 353 28.81 -3.79 -15.14
N PRO A 354 29.13 -3.12 -14.01
CA PRO A 354 30.07 -1.99 -13.98
C PRO A 354 31.46 -2.30 -14.54
N ASN A 355 31.93 -3.54 -14.42
CA ASN A 355 33.21 -3.99 -14.98
C ASN A 355 33.14 -4.35 -16.47
N GLN A 356 32.05 -4.02 -17.17
CA GLN A 356 31.76 -4.30 -18.59
C GLN A 356 31.46 -5.78 -18.93
N THR A 357 31.42 -6.70 -17.96
CA THR A 357 30.94 -8.06 -18.20
C THR A 357 29.47 -8.02 -18.60
N GLU A 358 29.11 -8.70 -19.68
CA GLU A 358 27.75 -8.73 -20.23
C GLU A 358 27.23 -10.16 -20.31
N SER A 359 25.94 -10.32 -20.04
CA SER A 359 25.17 -11.55 -20.25
C SER A 359 23.88 -11.27 -21.01
N VAL A 360 23.40 -12.27 -21.76
CA VAL A 360 22.22 -12.15 -22.64
C VAL A 360 21.11 -13.07 -22.13
N LEU A 361 19.91 -12.54 -22.07
CA LEU A 361 18.69 -13.31 -21.87
C LEU A 361 18.23 -13.87 -23.22
N THR A 362 18.03 -15.16 -23.26
CA THR A 362 17.63 -15.88 -24.48
C THR A 362 16.23 -16.47 -24.35
N ASN A 363 15.54 -16.62 -25.48
CA ASN A 363 14.24 -17.30 -25.57
C ASN A 363 13.07 -16.63 -24.80
N LEU A 364 12.99 -15.31 -24.80
CA LEU A 364 11.92 -14.54 -24.12
C LEU A 364 10.52 -14.67 -24.74
N VAL A 365 10.33 -15.53 -25.74
CA VAL A 365 9.05 -15.74 -26.43
C VAL A 365 8.09 -16.59 -25.59
N ASN A 366 8.60 -17.59 -24.88
CA ASN A 366 7.81 -18.47 -24.00
C ASN A 366 8.19 -18.20 -22.55
N ALA A 367 7.29 -18.49 -21.61
CA ALA A 367 7.59 -18.42 -20.19
C ALA A 367 8.89 -19.19 -19.85
N GLY A 368 9.74 -18.61 -19.02
CA GLY A 368 11.04 -19.20 -18.72
C GLY A 368 11.75 -18.60 -17.52
N LYS A 369 12.83 -19.29 -17.15
CA LYS A 369 13.75 -18.88 -16.11
C LYS A 369 15.17 -18.96 -16.65
N GLN A 370 16.00 -18.02 -16.30
CA GLN A 370 17.42 -18.04 -16.59
C GLN A 370 18.22 -17.50 -15.41
N VAL A 371 19.33 -18.16 -15.10
CA VAL A 371 20.29 -17.67 -14.12
C VAL A 371 21.48 -17.10 -14.88
N LEU A 372 21.73 -15.83 -14.71
CA LEU A 372 22.87 -15.13 -15.29
C LEU A 372 23.95 -14.98 -14.23
N ARG A 373 25.21 -15.10 -14.65
CA ARG A 373 26.33 -14.63 -13.87
C ARG A 373 26.99 -13.47 -14.59
N VAL A 374 26.93 -12.29 -13.98
CA VAL A 374 27.44 -11.05 -14.55
C VAL A 374 28.41 -10.47 -13.52
N ALA A 375 29.72 -10.55 -13.80
CA ALA A 375 30.80 -10.27 -12.84
C ALA A 375 30.70 -11.17 -11.57
N ASP A 376 30.65 -10.56 -10.39
CA ASP A 376 30.51 -11.24 -9.11
C ASP A 376 29.05 -11.20 -8.57
N THR A 377 28.11 -10.88 -9.44
CA THR A 377 26.68 -10.87 -9.15
C THR A 377 25.98 -12.00 -9.93
N GLN A 378 25.11 -12.73 -9.26
CA GLN A 378 24.17 -13.67 -9.86
C GLN A 378 22.84 -12.96 -10.07
N VAL A 379 22.23 -13.13 -11.24
CA VAL A 379 20.90 -12.55 -11.50
C VAL A 379 19.94 -13.66 -11.85
N LEU A 380 18.95 -13.84 -10.99
CA LEU A 380 17.83 -14.75 -11.25
C LEU A 380 16.80 -14.01 -12.09
N VAL A 381 16.48 -14.52 -13.26
CA VAL A 381 15.50 -13.89 -14.14
C VAL A 381 14.35 -14.83 -14.38
N TYR A 382 13.15 -14.32 -14.25
CA TYR A 382 11.91 -15.01 -14.59
C TYR A 382 11.05 -14.14 -15.49
N TRP A 383 10.44 -14.74 -16.49
CA TRP A 383 9.42 -14.12 -17.32
C TRP A 383 8.30 -15.14 -17.60
N GLY A 384 7.09 -14.70 -17.38
CA GLY A 384 5.89 -15.52 -17.58
C GLY A 384 5.00 -14.95 -18.68
N GLU A 385 3.82 -15.50 -18.77
CA GLU A 385 2.73 -14.93 -19.55
C GLU A 385 2.05 -13.80 -18.76
N PRO A 386 1.23 -12.98 -19.42
CA PRO A 386 0.41 -12.00 -18.71
C PRO A 386 -0.49 -12.68 -17.68
N LYS A 387 -0.65 -12.03 -16.52
CA LYS A 387 -1.64 -12.47 -15.53
C LYS A 387 -3.07 -12.25 -16.05
N PRO A 388 -4.10 -12.94 -15.48
CA PRO A 388 -5.47 -12.92 -16.03
C PRO A 388 -6.10 -11.52 -16.16
N TYR A 389 -5.55 -10.52 -15.46
CA TYR A 389 -6.13 -9.19 -15.36
C TYR A 389 -5.32 -8.09 -16.05
N SER A 390 -4.28 -8.44 -16.80
CA SER A 390 -3.39 -7.50 -17.48
C SER A 390 -2.96 -8.03 -18.86
N VAL A 391 -2.67 -7.11 -19.77
CA VAL A 391 -2.06 -7.42 -21.09
C VAL A 391 -0.53 -7.26 -21.05
N LEU A 392 0.01 -6.88 -19.90
CA LEU A 392 1.43 -6.64 -19.71
C LEU A 392 2.16 -7.92 -19.31
N GLN A 393 3.35 -8.08 -19.85
CA GLN A 393 4.31 -9.10 -19.45
C GLN A 393 5.33 -8.50 -18.50
N GLU A 394 5.57 -9.19 -17.39
CA GLU A 394 6.67 -8.91 -16.47
C GLU A 394 7.91 -9.72 -16.85
N ILE A 395 9.06 -9.07 -16.75
CA ILE A 395 10.36 -9.71 -16.67
C ILE A 395 10.97 -9.30 -15.34
N TYR A 396 11.00 -10.24 -14.40
CA TYR A 396 11.50 -10.02 -13.04
C TYR A 396 12.96 -10.45 -12.95
N MET A 397 13.79 -9.60 -12.38
CA MET A 397 15.22 -9.83 -12.20
C MET A 397 15.58 -9.62 -10.73
N GLU A 398 16.18 -10.64 -10.09
CA GLU A 398 16.67 -10.57 -8.73
C GLU A 398 18.20 -10.70 -8.73
N PHE A 399 18.87 -9.66 -8.27
CA PHE A 399 20.33 -9.58 -8.18
C PHE A 399 20.79 -10.08 -6.83
N LEU A 400 21.70 -11.03 -6.82
CA LEU A 400 22.25 -11.68 -5.63
C LEU A 400 23.78 -11.67 -5.65
N PRO A 401 24.45 -11.62 -4.48
CA PRO A 401 25.87 -11.83 -4.40
C PRO A 401 26.26 -13.26 -4.85
N ALA A 402 27.21 -13.37 -5.76
CA ALA A 402 27.69 -14.68 -6.20
C ALA A 402 28.65 -15.32 -5.19
N GLY A 403 28.56 -16.63 -5.00
CA GLY A 403 29.44 -17.41 -4.13
C GLY A 403 29.34 -16.96 -2.66
N ASN A 404 30.49 -16.66 -2.05
CA ASN A 404 30.61 -16.27 -0.63
C ASN A 404 30.60 -14.74 -0.42
N ARG A 405 30.25 -13.95 -1.42
CA ARG A 405 30.12 -12.51 -1.27
C ARG A 405 28.88 -12.15 -0.45
N GLN A 406 28.92 -11.00 0.23
CA GLN A 406 27.80 -10.48 1.03
C GLN A 406 26.99 -9.40 0.27
N PHE A 407 27.58 -8.80 -0.77
CA PHE A 407 27.00 -7.68 -1.50
C PHE A 407 27.13 -7.90 -3.00
N ILE A 408 26.16 -7.38 -3.76
CA ILE A 408 26.18 -7.35 -5.21
C ILE A 408 27.21 -6.30 -5.72
N ASP A 409 27.57 -6.38 -7.00
CA ASP A 409 28.53 -5.44 -7.58
C ASP A 409 27.95 -4.03 -7.65
N SER A 410 28.58 -3.09 -6.95
CA SER A 410 28.20 -1.67 -6.94
C SER A 410 28.74 -0.93 -8.17
N GLY A 411 28.04 0.13 -8.60
CA GLY A 411 28.41 0.95 -9.74
C GLY A 411 27.28 1.06 -10.77
N ILE A 412 27.59 1.47 -12.00
CA ILE A 412 26.61 1.68 -13.05
C ILE A 412 26.40 0.37 -13.82
N TRP A 413 25.18 -0.11 -13.80
CA TRP A 413 24.66 -1.22 -14.58
C TRP A 413 23.92 -0.74 -15.81
N ASN A 414 23.94 -1.51 -16.88
CA ASN A 414 23.18 -1.23 -18.11
C ASN A 414 22.25 -2.38 -18.44
N LEU A 415 20.96 -2.08 -18.54
CA LEU A 415 19.96 -2.97 -19.14
C LEU A 415 19.76 -2.51 -20.58
N LYS A 416 20.15 -3.36 -21.55
CA LYS A 416 20.04 -3.07 -22.97
C LYS A 416 18.87 -3.84 -23.55
N LEU A 417 17.96 -3.15 -24.22
CA LEU A 417 16.79 -3.69 -24.89
C LEU A 417 16.96 -3.54 -26.39
N ASN A 418 17.11 -4.68 -27.10
CA ASN A 418 17.18 -4.72 -28.55
C ASN A 418 15.81 -5.15 -29.09
N PRO A 419 15.12 -4.33 -29.89
CA PRO A 419 13.83 -4.68 -30.46
C PRO A 419 13.98 -5.84 -31.47
N VAL A 420 13.13 -6.87 -31.32
CA VAL A 420 13.05 -8.02 -32.25
C VAL A 420 11.73 -7.95 -33.00
N GLU A 421 10.61 -7.86 -32.28
CA GLU A 421 9.29 -7.63 -32.81
C GLU A 421 8.59 -6.62 -31.93
N VAL A 422 8.15 -5.51 -32.51
CA VAL A 422 7.62 -4.37 -31.73
C VAL A 422 6.31 -3.90 -32.33
N VAL A 423 5.27 -3.87 -31.48
CA VAL A 423 3.95 -3.36 -31.81
C VAL A 423 3.76 -1.97 -31.19
N THR A 424 4.07 -1.84 -29.89
CA THR A 424 3.99 -0.57 -29.15
C THR A 424 5.36 -0.04 -28.78
N GLY A 425 6.26 -0.90 -28.34
CA GLY A 425 7.61 -0.60 -27.89
C GLY A 425 7.68 0.05 -26.49
N LYS A 426 6.56 0.40 -25.89
CA LYS A 426 6.52 0.98 -24.56
C LYS A 426 6.95 -0.01 -23.49
N PHE A 427 7.81 0.43 -22.57
CA PHE A 427 8.19 -0.36 -21.41
C PHE A 427 8.42 0.54 -20.19
N ASP A 428 8.28 -0.06 -19.01
CA ASP A 428 8.52 0.58 -17.73
C ASP A 428 9.41 -0.32 -16.87
N CYS A 429 10.39 0.28 -16.18
CA CYS A 429 11.27 -0.41 -15.25
C CYS A 429 11.10 0.15 -13.84
N TYR A 430 11.01 -0.72 -12.84
CA TYR A 430 10.88 -0.34 -11.43
C TYR A 430 11.97 -0.98 -10.60
N LEU A 431 12.56 -0.18 -9.71
CA LEU A 431 13.37 -0.61 -8.58
C LEU A 431 12.47 -0.71 -7.33
N PRO A 432 12.90 -1.38 -6.25
CA PRO A 432 12.22 -1.36 -4.97
C PRO A 432 11.97 0.06 -4.46
N ALA A 433 11.00 0.22 -3.56
CA ALA A 433 10.76 1.48 -2.88
C ALA A 433 12.04 2.02 -2.22
N SER A 434 12.13 3.34 -2.08
CA SER A 434 13.34 4.03 -1.60
C SER A 434 13.82 3.56 -0.22
N GLU A 435 12.89 3.13 0.63
CA GLU A 435 13.19 2.57 1.96
C GLU A 435 13.81 1.17 1.91
N ALA A 436 13.63 0.45 0.80
CA ALA A 436 14.14 -0.92 0.63
C ALA A 436 15.49 -0.99 -0.09
N ARG A 437 16.06 0.13 -0.48
CA ARG A 437 17.32 0.22 -1.22
C ARG A 437 18.20 1.37 -0.72
N SER A 438 19.48 1.31 -1.03
CA SER A 438 20.39 2.44 -0.77
C SER A 438 19.93 3.69 -1.52
N SER A 439 20.04 4.86 -0.92
CA SER A 439 19.78 6.15 -1.57
C SER A 439 20.65 6.41 -2.83
N ARG A 440 21.73 5.64 -3.00
CA ARG A 440 22.60 5.65 -4.19
C ARG A 440 22.13 4.70 -5.29
N THR A 441 21.23 3.76 -4.99
CA THR A 441 20.64 2.84 -5.96
C THR A 441 19.45 3.52 -6.63
N LYS A 442 19.58 3.81 -7.93
CA LYS A 442 18.58 4.59 -8.67
C LYS A 442 18.82 4.55 -10.18
N PHE A 443 17.80 4.85 -10.97
CA PHE A 443 17.98 5.12 -12.40
C PHE A 443 18.69 6.45 -12.60
N LEU A 444 19.65 6.51 -13.56
CA LEU A 444 20.38 7.74 -13.85
C LEU A 444 19.56 8.74 -14.68
N ARG A 445 18.59 8.24 -15.45
CA ARG A 445 17.63 9.03 -16.22
C ARG A 445 16.21 8.64 -15.84
N ALA A 446 15.91 8.80 -14.56
CA ALA A 446 14.61 8.42 -14.00
C ALA A 446 13.45 9.19 -14.64
N THR A 447 12.31 8.53 -14.76
CA THR A 447 11.03 9.11 -15.16
C THR A 447 10.22 9.38 -13.91
N PRO A 448 9.82 10.64 -13.62
CA PRO A 448 9.10 10.96 -12.39
C PRO A 448 7.61 10.58 -12.42
N GLU A 449 7.03 10.38 -13.59
CA GLU A 449 5.66 9.89 -13.77
C GLU A 449 5.57 8.40 -13.45
N MET A 450 4.35 7.91 -13.17
CA MET A 450 4.07 6.51 -12.81
C MET A 450 4.83 6.03 -11.56
N THR A 451 5.02 6.93 -10.59
CA THR A 451 5.66 6.65 -9.30
C THR A 451 4.66 6.50 -8.15
N LEU A 452 3.37 6.37 -8.46
CA LEU A 452 2.35 5.96 -7.49
C LEU A 452 2.70 4.58 -6.94
N THR A 453 2.71 4.43 -5.62
CA THR A 453 2.94 3.12 -5.02
C THR A 453 1.69 2.24 -5.07
N ILE A 454 1.85 0.94 -5.15
CA ILE A 454 0.75 -0.02 -5.05
C ILE A 454 0.36 -0.15 -3.57
N PRO A 455 -0.95 -0.03 -3.21
CA PRO A 455 -2.10 -0.17 -4.10
C PRO A 455 -2.78 1.15 -4.52
N SER A 456 -2.09 2.29 -4.50
CA SER A 456 -2.72 3.58 -4.80
C SER A 456 -3.21 3.71 -6.25
N THR A 457 -2.79 2.82 -7.13
CA THR A 457 -3.28 2.72 -8.51
C THR A 457 -4.61 1.96 -8.66
N SER A 458 -5.19 1.44 -7.58
CA SER A 458 -6.57 0.90 -7.58
C SER A 458 -7.60 1.93 -8.08
N SER A 459 -8.59 1.47 -8.83
CA SER A 459 -9.51 2.35 -9.57
C SER A 459 -10.58 3.00 -8.69
N LYS A 460 -11.12 2.29 -7.68
CA LYS A 460 -12.29 2.71 -6.90
C LYS A 460 -11.97 3.37 -5.56
N ILE A 461 -10.74 3.26 -5.10
CA ILE A 461 -10.26 3.93 -3.88
C ILE A 461 -9.96 5.41 -4.14
N VAL A 462 -9.86 6.19 -3.07
CA VAL A 462 -9.39 7.58 -3.09
C VAL A 462 -7.88 7.61 -2.91
N THR A 463 -7.14 7.96 -3.94
CA THR A 463 -5.68 8.10 -3.91
C THR A 463 -5.29 9.53 -3.58
N VAL A 464 -4.50 9.68 -2.53
CA VAL A 464 -4.18 10.98 -1.94
C VAL A 464 -2.70 11.30 -2.11
N GLY A 465 -2.40 12.31 -2.91
CA GLY A 465 -1.07 12.91 -2.98
C GLY A 465 -0.84 13.99 -1.92
N ALA A 466 0.37 14.50 -1.85
CA ALA A 466 0.76 15.51 -0.88
C ALA A 466 1.12 16.85 -1.53
N TYR A 467 0.77 17.94 -0.83
CA TYR A 467 1.29 19.27 -1.13
C TYR A 467 1.74 19.99 0.15
N ASN A 468 2.60 21.00 0.01
CA ASN A 468 3.00 21.85 1.11
C ASN A 468 1.92 22.91 1.34
N GLY A 469 1.20 22.81 2.47
CA GLY A 469 0.09 23.69 2.81
C GLY A 469 0.50 25.17 2.95
N SER A 470 1.67 25.44 3.51
CA SER A 470 2.16 26.82 3.74
C SER A 470 2.59 27.52 2.44
N LEU A 471 3.09 26.76 1.46
CA LEU A 471 3.54 27.27 0.15
C LEU A 471 2.47 27.14 -0.93
N GLU A 472 1.45 26.35 -0.69
CA GLU A 472 0.43 25.93 -1.67
C GLU A 472 1.05 25.32 -2.93
N GLN A 473 2.07 24.46 -2.76
CA GLN A 473 2.82 23.84 -3.86
C GLN A 473 2.87 22.31 -3.71
N TYR A 474 2.85 21.63 -4.85
CA TYR A 474 3.05 20.19 -4.93
C TYR A 474 4.33 19.75 -4.18
N ALA A 475 4.26 18.68 -3.40
CA ALA A 475 5.40 18.13 -2.68
C ALA A 475 6.18 17.18 -3.62
N PRO A 476 7.47 17.45 -3.92
CA PRO A 476 8.24 16.69 -4.92
C PRO A 476 8.30 15.18 -4.70
N PHE A 477 8.30 14.75 -3.45
CA PHE A 477 8.29 13.32 -3.09
C PHE A 477 6.96 12.61 -3.42
N SER A 478 5.84 13.34 -3.49
CA SER A 478 4.52 12.72 -3.70
C SER A 478 4.48 11.93 -5.01
N GLY A 479 4.00 10.70 -4.94
CA GLY A 479 3.86 9.83 -6.10
C GLY A 479 3.01 10.46 -7.21
N ARG A 480 3.41 10.22 -8.46
CA ARG A 480 2.79 10.79 -9.66
C ARG A 480 2.15 9.71 -10.51
N GLY A 481 1.03 10.04 -11.10
CA GLY A 481 0.37 9.22 -12.11
C GLY A 481 0.98 9.38 -13.50
N LEU A 482 0.16 9.18 -14.53
CA LEU A 482 0.55 9.34 -15.92
C LEU A 482 0.23 10.77 -16.41
N ALA A 483 1.22 11.43 -16.99
CA ALA A 483 1.13 12.80 -17.49
C ALA A 483 0.11 13.01 -18.62
N ASP A 484 -0.12 12.00 -19.45
CA ASP A 484 -0.94 12.14 -20.65
C ASP A 484 -1.85 10.92 -20.84
N VAL A 485 -3.08 11.08 -20.33
CA VAL A 485 -4.14 10.06 -20.48
C VAL A 485 -4.69 10.02 -21.91
N SER A 486 -4.39 11.05 -22.73
CA SER A 486 -4.92 11.18 -24.10
C SER A 486 -4.04 10.50 -25.15
N ARG A 487 -2.83 10.06 -24.82
CA ARG A 487 -1.96 9.36 -25.77
C ARG A 487 -2.48 7.97 -26.05
N GLU A 488 -2.88 7.73 -27.30
CA GLU A 488 -3.44 6.47 -27.83
C GLU A 488 -2.54 5.24 -27.59
N ASN A 489 -1.29 5.42 -27.22
CA ASN A 489 -0.31 4.34 -26.97
C ASN A 489 0.00 4.12 -25.48
N SER A 490 -0.79 4.68 -24.57
CA SER A 490 -0.62 4.44 -23.13
C SER A 490 -0.91 2.98 -22.78
N ILE A 491 0.02 2.33 -22.09
CA ILE A 491 -0.16 0.97 -21.54
C ILE A 491 -1.21 0.94 -20.44
N THR A 492 -1.40 2.07 -19.75
CA THR A 492 -2.36 2.21 -18.66
C THR A 492 -3.79 2.16 -19.15
N VAL A 493 -4.67 1.59 -18.32
CA VAL A 493 -6.11 1.53 -18.56
C VAL A 493 -6.63 2.94 -18.81
N ALA A 494 -7.16 3.18 -20.00
CA ALA A 494 -7.68 4.47 -20.41
C ALA A 494 -8.69 5.02 -19.37
N GLY A 495 -8.44 6.21 -18.85
CA GLY A 495 -9.33 6.91 -17.93
C GLY A 495 -8.95 6.88 -16.45
N LEU A 496 -7.86 6.21 -16.05
CA LEU A 496 -7.41 6.22 -14.65
C LEU A 496 -6.55 7.45 -14.35
N ILE A 497 -7.18 8.57 -14.00
CA ILE A 497 -6.48 9.77 -13.53
C ILE A 497 -6.18 9.60 -12.04
N LYS A 498 -4.88 9.58 -11.70
CA LYS A 498 -4.35 9.47 -10.33
C LYS A 498 -3.15 10.40 -10.15
N PRO A 499 -2.91 10.92 -8.91
CA PRO A 499 -3.77 10.76 -7.73
C PRO A 499 -5.16 11.35 -7.96
N ASP A 500 -6.13 11.06 -7.07
CA ASP A 500 -7.47 11.64 -7.16
C ASP A 500 -7.44 13.14 -6.82
N LEU A 501 -6.68 13.47 -5.78
CA LEU A 501 -6.47 14.83 -5.30
C LEU A 501 -5.23 14.86 -4.39
N VAL A 502 -4.82 16.05 -3.97
CA VAL A 502 -3.77 16.22 -2.96
C VAL A 502 -4.33 16.87 -1.69
N ALA A 503 -3.74 16.52 -0.55
CA ALA A 503 -4.00 17.17 0.72
C ALA A 503 -2.69 17.69 1.35
N PRO A 504 -2.73 18.56 2.37
CA PRO A 504 -1.54 18.96 3.10
C PRO A 504 -0.81 17.72 3.63
N GLY A 505 0.43 17.55 3.26
CA GLY A 505 1.25 16.39 3.64
C GLY A 505 2.69 16.78 3.98
N VAL A 506 2.95 18.05 4.13
CA VAL A 506 4.24 18.60 4.56
C VAL A 506 3.95 19.48 5.75
N ASP A 507 4.68 19.30 6.85
CA ASP A 507 4.51 20.05 8.07
C ASP A 507 3.12 19.91 8.80
N ILE A 508 2.57 18.66 9.11
CA ILE A 508 1.31 18.41 9.84
C ILE A 508 1.57 18.13 11.34
N VAL A 509 0.97 18.88 12.24
CA VAL A 509 1.03 18.58 13.68
C VAL A 509 0.27 17.27 13.96
N ALA A 510 0.91 16.34 14.66
CA ALA A 510 0.31 15.04 15.00
C ALA A 510 0.71 14.58 16.40
N PRO A 511 -0.10 13.76 17.08
CA PRO A 511 0.26 13.16 18.37
C PRO A 511 1.51 12.28 18.26
N ASP A 512 2.44 12.42 19.22
CA ASP A 512 3.68 11.63 19.29
C ASP A 512 3.60 10.64 20.46
N VAL A 513 3.88 9.36 20.21
CA VAL A 513 3.88 8.30 21.26
C VAL A 513 4.82 8.57 22.42
N ARG A 514 5.80 9.45 22.25
CA ARG A 514 6.70 9.91 23.32
C ARG A 514 6.09 11.01 24.20
N GLY A 515 4.87 11.42 23.91
CA GLY A 515 4.15 12.50 24.55
C GLY A 515 4.15 13.79 23.74
N GLY A 516 3.15 14.66 23.97
CA GLY A 516 2.97 15.90 23.21
C GLY A 516 2.63 15.68 21.73
N PHE A 517 3.09 16.59 20.90
CA PHE A 517 2.88 16.59 19.46
C PHE A 517 4.21 16.75 18.76
N SER A 518 4.34 16.10 17.63
CA SER A 518 5.45 16.26 16.71
C SER A 518 4.94 16.71 15.36
N LEU A 519 5.94 17.05 14.63
CA LEU A 519 5.67 17.48 13.32
C LEU A 519 5.95 16.28 12.36
N VAL A 520 5.11 15.86 11.35
CA VAL A 520 5.25 14.67 10.44
C VAL A 520 4.94 14.98 8.95
N THR A 521 5.60 14.40 7.91
CA THR A 521 5.38 14.64 6.46
C THR A 521 5.36 13.35 5.65
N GLY A 522 4.61 13.32 4.61
CA GLY A 522 4.45 12.22 3.66
C GLY A 522 3.01 12.17 3.19
N THR A 523 2.78 11.43 2.14
CA THR A 523 1.43 11.11 1.70
C THR A 523 0.69 10.31 2.78
N SER A 524 1.40 9.61 3.67
CA SER A 524 0.88 8.94 4.86
C SER A 524 0.11 9.88 5.79
N PHE A 525 0.45 11.17 5.82
CA PHE A 525 -0.20 12.17 6.68
C PHE A 525 -1.18 13.07 5.93
N ALA A 526 -1.07 13.14 4.60
CA ALA A 526 -2.10 13.71 3.74
C ALA A 526 -3.36 12.83 3.68
N THR A 527 -3.16 11.51 3.64
CA THR A 527 -4.25 10.51 3.55
C THR A 527 -5.26 10.59 4.70
N PRO A 528 -4.85 10.64 5.99
CA PRO A 528 -5.80 10.75 7.10
C PRO A 528 -6.59 12.06 7.12
N ILE A 529 -6.09 13.15 6.56
CA ILE A 529 -6.87 14.37 6.35
C ILE A 529 -8.06 14.09 5.42
N VAL A 530 -7.80 13.41 4.29
CA VAL A 530 -8.86 13.04 3.35
C VAL A 530 -9.80 11.98 3.94
N SER A 531 -9.26 11.03 4.72
CA SER A 531 -10.07 10.03 5.42
C SER A 531 -11.04 10.67 6.43
N GLY A 532 -10.57 11.66 7.20
CA GLY A 532 -11.43 12.45 8.08
C GLY A 532 -12.48 13.23 7.31
N CYS A 533 -12.11 13.89 6.19
CA CYS A 533 -13.06 14.60 5.33
C CYS A 533 -14.09 13.64 4.70
N ALA A 534 -13.70 12.45 4.31
CA ALA A 534 -14.64 11.42 3.85
C ALA A 534 -15.63 11.02 4.97
N ALA A 535 -15.18 10.92 6.22
CA ALA A 535 -16.05 10.66 7.36
C ALA A 535 -17.05 11.80 7.58
N LEU A 536 -16.62 13.06 7.49
CA LEU A 536 -17.51 14.22 7.55
C LEU A 536 -18.55 14.22 6.40
N LEU A 537 -18.15 13.88 5.18
CA LEU A 537 -19.06 13.73 4.05
C LEU A 537 -20.09 12.61 4.28
N MET A 538 -19.64 11.47 4.82
CA MET A 538 -20.54 10.34 5.12
C MET A 538 -21.50 10.69 6.27
N GLU A 539 -21.07 11.45 7.27
CA GLU A 539 -21.98 12.02 8.27
C GLU A 539 -23.05 12.89 7.60
N TRP A 540 -22.63 13.87 6.78
CA TRP A 540 -23.56 14.75 6.09
C TRP A 540 -24.54 13.97 5.21
N GLY A 541 -24.03 13.07 4.39
CA GLY A 541 -24.83 12.33 3.42
C GLY A 541 -25.69 11.25 4.07
N ILE A 542 -25.05 10.26 4.71
CA ILE A 542 -25.68 9.04 5.17
C ILE A 542 -26.37 9.23 6.52
N VAL A 543 -25.64 9.76 7.53
CA VAL A 543 -26.15 9.86 8.90
C VAL A 543 -27.23 10.93 8.99
N ARG A 544 -26.98 12.11 8.41
CA ARG A 544 -27.96 13.22 8.38
C ARG A 544 -29.00 13.09 7.25
N GLY A 545 -28.86 12.08 6.38
CA GLY A 545 -29.85 11.72 5.39
C GLY A 545 -29.91 12.60 4.13
N ASN A 546 -28.94 13.50 3.91
CA ASN A 546 -28.88 14.36 2.72
C ASN A 546 -28.60 13.55 1.44
N ASP A 547 -27.78 12.50 1.55
CA ASP A 547 -27.47 11.56 0.47
C ASP A 547 -27.15 10.17 1.05
N ARG A 548 -28.16 9.31 1.15
CA ARG A 548 -28.04 7.99 1.80
C ARG A 548 -27.14 7.00 1.08
N TYR A 549 -26.73 7.30 -0.15
CA TYR A 549 -25.85 6.48 -0.99
C TYR A 549 -24.50 7.14 -1.22
N LEU A 550 -24.07 8.07 -0.34
CA LEU A 550 -22.79 8.75 -0.41
C LEU A 550 -21.69 7.88 0.20
N TYR A 551 -21.19 6.93 -0.59
CA TYR A 551 -20.06 6.05 -0.24
C TYR A 551 -19.28 5.65 -1.49
N GLY A 552 -18.10 5.00 -1.31
CA GLY A 552 -17.24 4.52 -2.39
C GLY A 552 -16.89 5.59 -3.41
N GLU A 553 -17.09 5.29 -4.69
CA GLU A 553 -16.75 6.20 -5.79
C GLU A 553 -17.57 7.52 -5.76
N LYS A 554 -18.75 7.54 -5.12
CA LYS A 554 -19.54 8.77 -5.03
C LYS A 554 -18.89 9.78 -4.07
N VAL A 555 -18.36 9.33 -2.93
CA VAL A 555 -17.54 10.20 -2.05
C VAL A 555 -16.33 10.72 -2.81
N LYS A 556 -15.63 9.85 -3.54
CA LYS A 556 -14.51 10.22 -4.39
C LYS A 556 -14.90 11.29 -5.43
N ALA A 557 -16.05 11.13 -6.09
CA ALA A 557 -16.55 12.11 -7.05
C ALA A 557 -16.81 13.49 -6.40
N TYR A 558 -17.35 13.51 -5.17
CA TYR A 558 -17.59 14.76 -4.45
C TYR A 558 -16.28 15.43 -4.03
N LEU A 559 -15.31 14.65 -3.53
CA LEU A 559 -13.98 15.16 -3.19
C LEU A 559 -13.25 15.74 -4.43
N ARG A 560 -13.30 15.03 -5.57
CA ARG A 560 -12.74 15.53 -6.84
C ARG A 560 -13.42 16.81 -7.31
N ARG A 561 -14.75 16.88 -7.21
CA ARG A 561 -15.53 18.06 -7.62
C ARG A 561 -15.17 19.30 -6.81
N GLY A 562 -14.96 19.14 -5.51
CA GLY A 562 -14.63 20.24 -4.60
C GLY A 562 -13.15 20.62 -4.61
N ALA A 563 -12.31 19.87 -5.30
CA ALA A 563 -10.88 20.14 -5.32
C ALA A 563 -10.55 21.50 -5.97
N ARG A 564 -9.58 22.22 -5.40
CA ARG A 564 -9.19 23.57 -5.81
C ARG A 564 -7.84 23.59 -6.50
N PRO A 565 -7.60 24.54 -7.42
CA PRO A 565 -6.27 24.79 -7.96
C PRO A 565 -5.24 25.07 -6.86
N ILE A 566 -4.00 24.63 -7.08
CA ILE A 566 -2.85 24.94 -6.24
C ILE A 566 -1.80 25.72 -7.05
N ARG A 567 -0.95 26.45 -6.34
CA ARG A 567 0.07 27.29 -6.95
C ARG A 567 1.08 26.46 -7.77
N GLY A 568 1.37 26.92 -8.98
CA GLY A 568 2.33 26.25 -9.88
C GLY A 568 1.70 25.29 -10.87
N GLU A 569 0.48 24.80 -10.62
CA GLU A 569 -0.26 23.94 -11.55
C GLU A 569 -1.22 24.77 -12.42
N ARG A 570 -1.33 24.41 -13.71
CA ARG A 570 -2.15 25.15 -14.67
C ARG A 570 -3.26 24.33 -15.29
N GLU A 571 -3.06 23.03 -15.35
CA GLU A 571 -3.99 22.08 -15.99
C GLU A 571 -4.51 21.08 -14.95
N TYR A 572 -5.79 20.76 -15.03
CA TYR A 572 -6.48 19.84 -14.14
C TYR A 572 -7.46 18.98 -14.96
N PRO A 573 -7.53 17.67 -14.65
CA PRO A 573 -6.64 16.93 -13.76
C PRO A 573 -5.25 16.71 -14.38
N ASN A 574 -4.23 16.51 -13.51
CA ASN A 574 -2.89 16.16 -13.96
C ASN A 574 -2.24 15.06 -13.10
N GLU A 575 -1.06 14.62 -13.51
CA GLU A 575 -0.34 13.49 -12.91
C GLU A 575 0.21 13.76 -11.49
N ARG A 576 0.35 15.02 -11.10
CA ARG A 576 0.93 15.42 -9.81
C ARG A 576 -0.11 15.65 -8.74
N VAL A 577 -1.18 16.32 -9.08
CA VAL A 577 -2.17 16.80 -8.11
C VAL A 577 -3.59 16.30 -8.40
N GLY A 578 -3.76 15.47 -9.41
CA GLY A 578 -5.08 15.00 -9.84
C GLY A 578 -6.03 16.17 -10.11
N PHE A 579 -7.17 16.16 -9.46
CA PHE A 579 -8.20 17.21 -9.61
C PHE A 579 -7.87 18.49 -8.82
N GLY A 580 -6.79 18.51 -8.02
CA GLY A 580 -6.34 19.66 -7.25
C GLY A 580 -6.25 19.41 -5.75
N ALA A 581 -6.11 20.49 -4.97
CA ALA A 581 -6.07 20.42 -3.52
C ALA A 581 -7.45 20.18 -2.90
N LEU A 582 -7.51 19.32 -1.88
CA LEU A 582 -8.69 19.08 -1.08
C LEU A 582 -9.35 20.38 -0.62
N CYS A 583 -10.66 20.51 -0.83
CA CYS A 583 -11.50 21.51 -0.16
C CYS A 583 -12.84 20.90 0.22
N LEU A 584 -13.02 20.58 1.49
CA LEU A 584 -14.23 19.95 1.99
C LEU A 584 -15.48 20.83 1.80
N ALA A 585 -15.35 22.14 2.03
CA ALA A 585 -16.46 23.09 1.88
C ALA A 585 -17.06 23.07 0.47
N GLU A 586 -16.21 22.99 -0.56
CA GLU A 586 -16.64 22.92 -1.96
C GLU A 586 -17.09 21.49 -2.39
N SER A 587 -16.72 20.48 -1.59
CA SER A 587 -17.09 19.08 -1.84
C SER A 587 -18.53 18.78 -1.44
N ILE A 588 -19.10 19.53 -0.48
CA ILE A 588 -20.48 19.36 -0.03
C ILE A 588 -21.41 20.06 -1.02
N PRO A 589 -22.38 19.35 -1.62
CA PRO A 589 -23.39 20.01 -2.45
C PRO A 589 -24.21 21.01 -1.64
N GLY A 590 -24.38 22.22 -2.17
CA GLY A 590 -25.22 23.27 -1.60
C GLY A 590 -26.70 22.95 -1.72
#